data_154a9cedc5a043a28630f2dae0acdea4
#
_entry.id   154a9cedc5a043a28630f2dae0acdea4
#
_cell.length_a   1.000
_cell.length_b   1.000
_cell.length_c   1.000
_cell.angle_alpha   90.00
_cell.angle_beta   90.00
_cell.angle_gamma   90.00
#
_symmetry.space_group_name_H-M   'P 1'
#
loop_
_entity.id
_entity.type
_entity.pdbx_description
1 polymer ?
#
loop_
_entity_poly.entity_id
_entity_poly.type
_entity_poly.pdbx_seq_one_letter_code
_entity_poly.pdbx_strand_id
1 'polypeptide(L)' 'MAKLIRKISIGKDYKNDAMHYAVGQEVYGGHTICDIIEEDEKFSVYIKKDKNVLPWKDFNKNMAVSVEYNLEY' A
#
# COMPACT_ATOMS: atom_id res chain seq x y z
N MET A 1 -6.82 13.10 8.99
CA MET A 1 -6.92 13.18 7.52
C MET A 1 -6.02 12.11 6.88
N ALA A 2 -6.54 11.40 5.92
CA ALA A 2 -5.78 10.34 5.26
C ALA A 2 -4.73 10.91 4.32
N LYS A 3 -3.58 10.24 4.23
CA LYS A 3 -2.53 10.62 3.31
C LYS A 3 -2.37 9.54 2.25
N LEU A 4 -2.04 9.96 1.04
CA LEU A 4 -1.82 9.02 -0.06
C LEU A 4 -0.36 8.61 -0.10
N ILE A 5 -0.14 7.33 -0.30
CA ILE A 5 1.19 6.73 -0.31
C ILE A 5 1.46 6.16 -1.70
N ARG A 6 2.66 6.39 -2.20
CA ARG A 6 3.07 5.82 -3.48
C ARG A 6 3.61 4.41 -3.33
N LYS A 7 4.34 4.16 -2.25
CA LYS A 7 4.97 2.87 -2.01
C LYS A 7 5.15 2.64 -0.53
N ILE A 8 4.95 1.41 -0.09
CA ILE A 8 5.14 1.05 1.31
C ILE A 8 5.86 -0.29 1.39
N SER A 9 6.74 -0.43 2.38
CA SER A 9 7.42 -1.68 2.65
C SER A 9 7.05 -2.13 4.05
N ILE A 10 6.58 -3.36 4.15
CA ILE A 10 6.05 -3.95 5.38
C ILE A 10 6.89 -5.14 5.77
N GLY A 11 7.22 -5.28 7.04
CA GLY A 11 7.95 -6.43 7.52
C GLY A 11 8.92 -6.09 8.62
N LYS A 12 9.77 -7.05 8.96
CA LYS A 12 10.73 -6.89 10.06
C LYS A 12 12.01 -6.21 9.64
N ASP A 13 12.45 -6.48 8.43
CA ASP A 13 13.75 -6.03 7.96
C ASP A 13 13.61 -5.57 6.52
N TYR A 14 13.86 -4.31 6.30
CA TYR A 14 13.71 -3.70 4.99
C TYR A 14 14.49 -4.46 3.91
N LYS A 15 15.66 -4.97 4.23
CA LYS A 15 16.51 -5.62 3.24
C LYS A 15 16.15 -7.08 3.00
N ASN A 16 15.69 -7.78 4.01
CA ASN A 16 15.57 -9.24 3.93
C ASN A 16 14.13 -9.73 3.88
N ASP A 17 13.27 -9.22 4.73
CA ASP A 17 11.95 -9.79 4.92
C ASP A 17 10.80 -8.88 4.52
N ALA A 18 11.09 -7.65 4.12
CA ALA A 18 10.04 -6.69 3.82
C ALA A 18 9.30 -7.06 2.54
N MET A 19 7.99 -6.91 2.60
CA MET A 19 7.13 -7.01 1.42
C MET A 19 6.89 -5.61 0.89
N HIS A 20 7.05 -5.42 -0.41
CA HIS A 20 6.96 -4.10 -1.03
C HIS A 20 5.67 -3.98 -1.83
N TYR A 21 4.93 -2.91 -1.58
CA TYR A 21 3.68 -2.63 -2.27
C TYR A 21 3.75 -1.22 -2.86
N ALA A 22 3.41 -1.09 -4.12
CA ALA A 22 3.47 0.21 -4.79
C ALA A 22 2.21 0.40 -5.63
N VAL A 23 1.74 1.66 -5.71
CA VAL A 23 0.61 1.99 -6.57
C VAL A 23 1.00 1.71 -8.02
N GLY A 24 0.14 0.99 -8.73
CA GLY A 24 0.41 0.54 -10.10
C GLY A 24 0.95 -0.87 -10.19
N GLN A 25 1.27 -1.50 -9.05
CA GLN A 25 1.80 -2.86 -9.04
C GLN A 25 0.68 -3.85 -9.28
N GLU A 26 0.92 -4.80 -10.21
CA GLU A 26 -0.02 -5.88 -10.43
C GLU A 26 0.13 -6.93 -9.35
N VAL A 27 -0.98 -7.43 -8.81
CA VAL A 27 -0.93 -8.39 -7.70
C VAL A 27 -1.42 -9.77 -8.12
N TYR A 28 -2.71 -9.95 -8.34
CA TYR A 28 -3.21 -11.26 -8.77
C TYR A 28 -4.47 -11.07 -9.59
N GLY A 29 -4.76 -12.04 -10.45
CA GLY A 29 -6.02 -12.08 -11.18
C GLY A 29 -6.31 -10.85 -12.01
N GLY A 30 -5.28 -10.13 -12.45
CA GLY A 30 -5.47 -8.91 -13.21
C GLY A 30 -5.76 -7.69 -12.36
N HIS A 31 -5.66 -7.81 -11.03
CA HIS A 31 -5.84 -6.67 -10.13
C HIS A 31 -4.56 -5.88 -10.00
N THR A 32 -4.71 -4.57 -9.82
CA THR A 32 -3.60 -3.63 -9.66
C THR A 32 -3.82 -2.82 -8.41
N ILE A 33 -2.75 -2.57 -7.65
CA ILE A 33 -2.85 -1.68 -6.48
C ILE A 33 -3.17 -0.28 -6.98
N CYS A 34 -4.31 0.26 -6.56
CA CYS A 34 -4.74 1.57 -7.01
C CYS A 34 -4.53 2.65 -5.95
N ASP A 35 -4.60 2.30 -4.68
CA ASP A 35 -4.42 3.27 -3.60
C ASP A 35 -3.78 2.61 -2.40
N ILE A 36 -2.89 3.33 -1.74
CA ILE A 36 -2.39 2.98 -0.42
C ILE A 36 -2.62 4.21 0.44
N ILE A 37 -3.39 4.06 1.52
CA ILE A 37 -3.86 5.19 2.30
C ILE A 37 -3.38 5.05 3.74
N GLU A 38 -2.79 6.12 4.26
CA GLU A 38 -2.42 6.17 5.67
C GLU A 38 -3.61 6.69 6.47
N GLU A 39 -4.04 5.90 7.44
CA GLU A 39 -5.08 6.29 8.40
C GLU A 39 -4.45 6.45 9.76
N ASP A 40 -5.27 6.70 10.79
CA ASP A 40 -4.73 7.01 12.11
C ASP A 40 -3.85 5.92 12.69
N GLU A 41 -4.24 4.66 12.53
CA GLU A 41 -3.53 3.55 13.15
C GLU A 41 -3.04 2.49 12.19
N LYS A 42 -3.35 2.63 10.91
CA LYS A 42 -3.05 1.60 9.94
C LYS A 42 -2.83 2.16 8.56
N PHE A 43 -2.28 1.30 7.69
CA PHE A 43 -2.21 1.56 6.26
C PHE A 43 -3.18 0.62 5.56
N SER A 44 -3.96 1.14 4.64
CA SER A 44 -4.95 0.37 3.88
C SER A 44 -4.54 0.33 2.42
N VAL A 45 -4.51 -0.88 1.84
CA VAL A 45 -4.15 -1.08 0.45
C VAL A 45 -5.39 -1.49 -0.32
N TYR A 46 -5.67 -0.79 -1.41
CA TYR A 46 -6.81 -1.04 -2.27
C TYR A 46 -6.34 -1.50 -3.64
N ILE A 47 -7.08 -2.44 -4.21
CA ILE A 47 -6.79 -2.94 -5.56
C ILE A 47 -7.99 -2.72 -6.45
N LYS A 48 -7.75 -2.70 -7.75
CA LYS A 48 -8.85 -2.58 -8.70
C LYS A 48 -8.64 -3.52 -9.88
N LYS A 49 -9.75 -3.91 -10.49
CA LYS A 49 -9.79 -4.62 -11.75
C LYS A 49 -10.90 -3.96 -12.56
N ASP A 50 -10.55 -3.46 -13.74
CA ASP A 50 -11.46 -2.66 -14.55
C ASP A 50 -11.94 -1.44 -13.77
N LYS A 51 -13.22 -1.37 -13.42
CA LYS A 51 -13.78 -0.25 -12.66
C LYS A 51 -14.08 -0.58 -11.22
N ASN A 52 -13.76 -1.79 -10.77
CA ASN A 52 -14.11 -2.26 -9.44
C ASN A 52 -12.93 -2.09 -8.49
N VAL A 53 -13.14 -1.33 -7.43
CA VAL A 53 -12.13 -1.09 -6.40
C VAL A 53 -12.50 -1.88 -5.16
N LEU A 54 -11.54 -2.61 -4.62
CA LEU A 54 -11.75 -3.46 -3.45
C LEU A 54 -10.68 -3.20 -2.40
N PRO A 55 -11.04 -3.22 -1.11
CA PRO A 55 -10.02 -3.25 -0.05
C PRO A 55 -9.30 -4.61 -0.11
N TRP A 56 -7.99 -4.59 0.01
CA TRP A 56 -7.20 -5.81 -0.12
C TRP A 56 -6.49 -6.18 1.17
N LYS A 57 -5.68 -5.27 1.70
CA LYS A 57 -4.89 -5.53 2.91
C LYS A 57 -4.84 -4.31 3.79
N ASP A 58 -4.73 -4.56 5.11
CA ASP A 58 -4.47 -3.53 6.10
C ASP A 58 -3.23 -3.92 6.87
N PHE A 59 -2.43 -2.93 7.24
CA PHE A 59 -1.23 -3.15 8.06
C PHE A 59 -1.20 -2.14 9.19
N ASN A 60 -0.84 -2.60 10.38
CA ASN A 60 -0.59 -1.68 11.48
C ASN A 60 0.61 -0.80 11.16
N LYS A 61 0.59 0.42 11.64
CA LYS A 61 1.67 1.37 11.33
C LYS A 61 3.03 0.89 11.81
N ASN A 62 3.07 0.16 12.92
CA ASN A 62 4.34 -0.33 13.44
C ASN A 62 4.97 -1.44 12.59
N MET A 63 4.25 -1.94 11.61
CA MET A 63 4.80 -2.94 10.68
C MET A 63 5.48 -2.33 9.47
N ALA A 64 5.32 -1.03 9.26
CA ALA A 64 5.93 -0.37 8.11
C ALA A 64 7.38 -0.04 8.40
N VAL A 65 8.27 -0.45 7.49
CA VAL A 65 9.69 -0.12 7.61
C VAL A 65 10.10 1.01 6.68
N SER A 66 9.30 1.30 5.66
CA SER A 66 9.57 2.39 4.73
C SER A 66 8.27 2.84 4.10
N VAL A 67 8.08 4.14 3.97
CA VAL A 67 6.89 4.71 3.36
C VAL A 67 7.32 5.85 2.44
N GLU A 68 6.86 5.80 1.19
CA GLU A 68 7.07 6.89 0.24
C GLU A 68 5.72 7.52 -0.04
N TYR A 69 5.57 8.79 0.28
CA TYR A 69 4.32 9.49 0.07
C TYR A 69 4.23 10.03 -1.35
N ASN A 70 3.00 10.13 -1.83
CA ASN A 70 2.75 10.73 -3.13
C ASN A 70 2.83 12.24 -2.99
N LEU A 71 3.82 12.85 -3.64
CA LEU A 71 4.05 14.27 -3.57
C LEU A 71 3.48 15.04 -4.75
N GLU A 72 2.82 14.35 -5.66
CA GLU A 72 2.20 14.98 -6.82
C GLU A 72 0.76 15.36 -6.52
N TYR A 73 0.40 16.52 -6.98
CA TYR A 73 -0.96 17.05 -6.81
C TYR A 73 -1.49 17.56 -8.11
#